data_c4a2469d451d995cd335d39f9a1fbe74
#
_entry.id   c4a2469d451d995cd335d39f9a1fbe74
#
_cell.length_a   1.000
_cell.length_b   1.000
_cell.length_c   1.000
_cell.angle_alpha   90.00
_cell.angle_beta   90.00
_cell.angle_gamma   90.00
#
_symmetry.space_group_name_H-M   'P 1'
#
loop_
_entity.id
_entity.type
_entity.pdbx_description
1 polymer ?
#
loop_
_entity_poly.entity_id
_entity_poly.type
_entity_poly.pdbx_seq_one_letter_code
_entity_poly.pdbx_strand_id
1 'polypeptide(L)'
;MYLLPASNGNGFATLAGLHGLPSPFYCEHGYPGFLTWHRAYLDAFQDALCCINSDVVLPYWDWSSGPTTGVPPACRQPTYVHRNGNTVPNPLYSGPALGGGQTNRAADIDTRTFGDLATFAQTAMGNSNFSGFQSSLNGPHGSVHGRVGGHMSGVANAGYDPIFYLHHANVDRLWAKWQQSHPAPLPSSERTKELDPFYKTFSTDLMTGADVETTDQLGYRYSTFCWFLPPFVLTDLLVVKLDPDWFRIRRTTAKLIMNSSKMSSRTMDLRVFVNDSRADSGTKTLGNPAFGGSFGVFGMEVGEEMSDKAMRVGSGGQKFDLEIDISDCLEHIDADGDELSLNLVPVGPDGKVVPIKHIPADSFELLLK
;
A
#
# COMPACT_ATOMS: atom_id res chain seq x y z
N MET A 1 -12.46 6.75 21.09
CA MET A 1 -11.01 6.86 20.91
C MET A 1 -10.53 8.30 20.72
N TYR A 2 -11.13 9.13 19.86
CA TYR A 2 -10.67 10.51 19.58
C TYR A 2 -10.62 11.44 20.81
N LEU A 3 -11.46 11.17 21.80
CA LEU A 3 -11.52 11.99 23.03
C LEU A 3 -10.60 11.48 24.15
N LEU A 4 -9.93 10.36 23.96
CA LEU A 4 -8.96 9.86 24.94
C LEU A 4 -7.64 10.66 24.84
N PRO A 5 -7.03 10.99 26.01
CA PRO A 5 -5.77 11.72 25.98
C PRO A 5 -4.64 10.90 25.38
N ALA A 6 -3.61 11.55 24.88
CA ALA A 6 -2.44 10.90 24.27
C ALA A 6 -1.64 10.02 25.27
N SER A 7 -1.89 10.12 26.56
CA SER A 7 -1.33 9.23 27.59
C SER A 7 -2.12 7.92 27.73
N ASN A 8 -3.26 7.78 27.06
CA ASN A 8 -4.07 6.57 27.12
C ASN A 8 -3.67 5.65 25.94
N GLY A 9 -3.20 4.44 26.23
CA GLY A 9 -2.77 3.46 25.23
C GLY A 9 -3.84 3.13 24.17
N ASN A 10 -5.14 3.20 24.54
CA ASN A 10 -6.28 2.98 23.63
C ASN A 10 -6.75 4.28 22.95
N GLY A 11 -6.02 5.38 23.11
CA GLY A 11 -6.32 6.66 22.45
C GLY A 11 -5.95 6.60 20.96
N PHE A 12 -6.81 7.20 20.11
CA PHE A 12 -6.57 7.22 18.67
C PHE A 12 -5.21 7.85 18.32
N ALA A 13 -4.87 8.99 18.92
CA ALA A 13 -3.60 9.67 18.65
C ALA A 13 -2.38 8.85 19.08
N THR A 14 -2.49 8.08 20.16
CA THR A 14 -1.43 7.17 20.62
C THR A 14 -1.19 6.07 19.60
N LEU A 15 -2.26 5.40 19.20
CA LEU A 15 -2.16 4.31 18.20
C LEU A 15 -1.70 4.84 16.83
N ALA A 16 -2.26 5.95 16.37
CA ALA A 16 -1.84 6.57 15.10
C ALA A 16 -0.34 6.92 15.09
N GLY A 17 0.18 7.37 16.23
CA GLY A 17 1.60 7.69 16.40
C GLY A 17 2.54 6.48 16.35
N LEU A 18 2.06 5.25 16.50
CA LEU A 18 2.88 4.05 16.32
C LEU A 18 3.28 3.82 14.85
N HIS A 19 2.45 4.28 13.91
CA HIS A 19 2.78 4.15 12.50
C HIS A 19 3.76 5.21 12.01
N GLY A 20 3.70 6.42 12.56
CA GLY A 20 4.50 7.53 12.06
C GLY A 20 5.08 8.43 13.17
N LEU A 21 4.78 9.72 13.10
CA LEU A 21 5.14 10.66 14.16
C LEU A 21 4.16 10.54 15.34
N PRO A 22 4.62 10.84 16.59
CA PRO A 22 5.99 11.20 16.95
C PRO A 22 6.97 10.01 16.88
N SER A 23 8.23 10.34 16.58
CA SER A 23 9.32 9.34 16.59
C SER A 23 9.47 8.62 17.96
N PRO A 24 9.85 7.33 17.97
CA PRO A 24 10.38 6.56 16.83
C PRO A 24 9.30 6.06 15.88
N PHE A 25 9.67 5.88 14.58
CA PHE A 25 8.83 5.19 13.62
C PHE A 25 8.96 3.68 13.86
N TYR A 26 7.86 3.03 14.19
CA TYR A 26 7.84 1.57 14.39
C TYR A 26 7.40 0.82 13.13
N CYS A 27 6.66 1.50 12.23
CA CYS A 27 6.07 0.86 11.06
C CYS A 27 7.12 0.29 10.11
N GLU A 28 6.82 -0.89 9.59
CA GLU A 28 7.65 -1.62 8.65
C GLU A 28 7.03 -1.55 7.24
N HIS A 29 7.78 -1.06 6.24
CA HIS A 29 7.29 -0.92 4.86
C HIS A 29 8.12 -1.72 3.85
N GLY A 30 9.12 -2.45 4.31
CA GLY A 30 9.96 -3.34 3.52
C GLY A 30 9.86 -4.79 3.97
N TYR A 31 10.66 -5.65 3.35
CA TYR A 31 10.85 -7.03 3.77
C TYR A 31 12.10 -7.14 4.69
N PRO A 32 12.05 -7.88 5.81
CA PRO A 32 10.86 -8.47 6.42
C PRO A 32 10.05 -7.46 7.23
N GLY A 33 8.76 -7.73 7.44
CA GLY A 33 7.96 -7.06 8.46
C GLY A 33 6.71 -6.34 7.94
N PHE A 34 6.60 -5.98 6.65
CA PHE A 34 5.50 -5.16 6.16
C PHE A 34 4.12 -5.74 6.55
N LEU A 35 3.82 -6.98 6.17
CA LEU A 35 2.50 -7.55 6.44
C LEU A 35 2.33 -7.96 7.90
N THR A 36 3.35 -8.53 8.51
CA THR A 36 3.30 -9.01 9.89
C THR A 36 3.16 -7.86 10.89
N TRP A 37 3.90 -6.76 10.68
CA TRP A 37 3.80 -5.58 11.54
C TRP A 37 2.42 -4.92 11.45
N HIS A 38 1.91 -4.74 10.22
CA HIS A 38 0.61 -4.10 10.04
C HIS A 38 -0.54 -4.97 10.55
N ARG A 39 -0.44 -6.30 10.49
CA ARG A 39 -1.42 -7.19 11.14
C ARG A 39 -1.44 -7.03 12.65
N ALA A 40 -0.28 -7.01 13.31
CA ALA A 40 -0.20 -6.74 14.75
C ALA A 40 -0.77 -5.35 15.10
N TYR A 41 -0.51 -4.36 14.26
CA TYR A 41 -1.03 -3.00 14.45
C TYR A 41 -2.56 -2.93 14.32
N LEU A 42 -3.14 -3.62 13.34
CA LEU A 42 -4.60 -3.70 13.18
C LEU A 42 -5.26 -4.43 14.35
N ASP A 43 -4.64 -5.48 14.87
CA ASP A 43 -5.08 -6.22 16.05
C ASP A 43 -5.11 -5.31 17.28
N ALA A 44 -4.03 -4.61 17.57
CA ALA A 44 -3.97 -3.63 18.65
C ALA A 44 -5.01 -2.50 18.49
N PHE A 45 -5.29 -2.07 17.27
CA PHE A 45 -6.32 -1.07 16.99
C PHE A 45 -7.74 -1.63 17.21
N GLN A 46 -8.00 -2.87 16.78
CA GLN A 46 -9.27 -3.56 17.03
C GLN A 46 -9.51 -3.76 18.52
N ASP A 47 -8.50 -4.17 19.28
CA ASP A 47 -8.58 -4.32 20.73
C ASP A 47 -8.94 -3.01 21.41
N ALA A 48 -8.33 -1.90 21.01
CA ALA A 48 -8.65 -0.58 21.53
C ALA A 48 -10.09 -0.13 21.19
N LEU A 49 -10.63 -0.52 20.03
CA LEU A 49 -12.04 -0.32 19.70
C LEU A 49 -12.94 -1.16 20.62
N CYS A 50 -12.63 -2.44 20.81
CA CYS A 50 -13.37 -3.35 21.67
C CYS A 50 -13.38 -2.93 23.15
N CYS A 51 -12.29 -2.31 23.65
CA CYS A 51 -12.27 -1.71 24.98
C CYS A 51 -13.28 -0.56 25.16
N ILE A 52 -13.76 0.05 24.07
CA ILE A 52 -14.76 1.11 24.12
C ILE A 52 -16.16 0.53 23.84
N ASN A 53 -16.27 -0.36 22.86
CA ASN A 53 -17.50 -1.06 22.50
C ASN A 53 -17.15 -2.40 21.87
N SER A 54 -17.45 -3.50 22.57
CA SER A 54 -17.17 -4.86 22.14
C SER A 54 -17.89 -5.31 20.88
N ASP A 55 -18.95 -4.59 20.47
CA ASP A 55 -19.71 -4.91 19.26
C ASP A 55 -19.09 -4.31 17.98
N VAL A 56 -18.02 -3.52 18.11
CA VAL A 56 -17.36 -2.88 16.96
C VAL A 56 -16.35 -3.81 16.33
N VAL A 57 -16.48 -4.01 15.04
CA VAL A 57 -15.52 -4.75 14.21
C VAL A 57 -14.93 -3.78 13.18
N LEU A 58 -13.62 -3.79 13.02
CA LEU A 58 -12.92 -2.99 12.03
C LEU A 58 -13.29 -3.47 10.61
N PRO A 59 -13.96 -2.64 9.79
CA PRO A 59 -14.29 -3.01 8.43
C PRO A 59 -13.08 -2.82 7.51
N TYR A 60 -13.11 -3.46 6.35
CA TYR A 60 -12.13 -3.22 5.28
C TYR A 60 -12.72 -2.43 4.12
N TRP A 61 -11.89 -1.67 3.44
CA TRP A 61 -12.22 -1.00 2.19
C TRP A 61 -11.71 -1.82 1.01
N ASP A 62 -12.63 -2.50 0.31
CA ASP A 62 -12.28 -3.35 -0.83
C ASP A 62 -12.02 -2.53 -2.11
N TRP A 63 -10.84 -1.94 -2.22
CA TRP A 63 -10.33 -1.31 -3.42
C TRP A 63 -9.77 -2.32 -4.43
N SER A 64 -9.72 -3.60 -4.09
CA SER A 64 -9.02 -4.67 -4.83
C SER A 64 -9.94 -5.60 -5.63
N SER A 65 -11.26 -5.44 -5.58
CA SER A 65 -12.22 -6.38 -6.21
C SER A 65 -12.96 -5.82 -7.43
N GLY A 66 -12.52 -4.71 -8.02
CA GLY A 66 -13.15 -4.15 -9.21
C GLY A 66 -13.15 -2.63 -9.28
N PRO A 67 -13.90 -2.04 -10.21
CA PRO A 67 -13.91 -0.60 -10.41
C PRO A 67 -14.45 0.11 -9.16
N THR A 68 -13.54 0.68 -8.39
CA THR A 68 -13.83 1.46 -7.19
C THR A 68 -13.52 2.92 -7.47
N THR A 69 -14.47 3.81 -7.17
CA THR A 69 -14.29 5.26 -7.32
C THR A 69 -14.48 5.93 -5.96
N GLY A 70 -13.50 6.72 -5.58
CA GLY A 70 -13.46 7.42 -4.30
C GLY A 70 -13.29 6.48 -3.10
N VAL A 71 -13.32 7.06 -1.92
CA VAL A 71 -13.31 6.32 -0.65
C VAL A 71 -14.70 5.73 -0.35
N PRO A 72 -14.83 4.79 0.60
CA PRO A 72 -16.13 4.24 0.99
C PRO A 72 -17.16 5.34 1.28
N PRO A 73 -18.43 5.17 0.90
CA PRO A 73 -19.48 6.17 1.13
C PRO A 73 -19.56 6.66 2.58
N ALA A 74 -19.35 5.77 3.55
CA ALA A 74 -19.31 6.12 4.97
C ALA A 74 -18.19 7.13 5.33
N CYS A 75 -17.16 7.25 4.49
CA CYS A 75 -16.01 8.13 4.73
C CYS A 75 -16.08 9.46 3.95
N ARG A 76 -17.13 9.68 3.13
CA ARG A 76 -17.21 10.83 2.20
C ARG A 76 -17.82 12.09 2.79
N GLN A 77 -18.72 11.93 3.74
CA GLN A 77 -19.48 13.08 4.25
C GLN A 77 -18.92 13.55 5.60
N PRO A 78 -18.77 14.87 5.81
CA PRO A 78 -18.24 15.43 7.06
C PRO A 78 -19.16 15.21 8.26
N THR A 79 -20.44 14.92 8.00
CA THR A 79 -21.44 14.66 9.02
C THR A 79 -22.31 13.45 8.67
N TYR A 80 -22.94 12.84 9.66
CA TYR A 80 -23.95 11.82 9.47
C TYR A 80 -25.12 12.00 10.45
N VAL A 81 -26.26 11.41 10.14
CA VAL A 81 -27.41 11.41 11.05
C VAL A 81 -27.27 10.23 12.02
N HIS A 82 -27.05 10.54 13.27
CA HIS A 82 -27.00 9.55 14.34
C HIS A 82 -28.39 8.94 14.57
N ARG A 83 -28.45 7.72 15.11
CA ARG A 83 -29.72 6.99 15.38
C ARG A 83 -30.74 7.75 16.25
N ASN A 84 -30.32 8.77 17.00
CA ASN A 84 -31.20 9.65 17.76
C ASN A 84 -31.77 10.83 16.93
N GLY A 85 -31.50 10.86 15.62
CA GLY A 85 -31.94 11.90 14.69
C GLY A 85 -31.04 13.15 14.60
N ASN A 86 -30.02 13.26 15.44
CA ASN A 86 -29.10 14.40 15.41
C ASN A 86 -28.05 14.27 14.30
N THR A 87 -27.77 15.35 13.58
CA THR A 87 -26.62 15.44 12.70
C THR A 87 -25.37 15.71 13.53
N VAL A 88 -24.36 14.82 13.40
CA VAL A 88 -23.13 14.88 14.17
C VAL A 88 -21.91 14.78 13.24
N PRO A 89 -20.71 15.24 13.65
CA PRO A 89 -19.49 15.02 12.90
C PRO A 89 -19.23 13.54 12.62
N ASN A 90 -18.78 13.25 11.40
CA ASN A 90 -18.46 11.88 10.99
C ASN A 90 -16.99 11.53 11.36
N PRO A 91 -16.76 10.63 12.30
CA PRO A 91 -15.40 10.27 12.71
C PRO A 91 -14.63 9.48 11.64
N LEU A 92 -15.29 9.00 10.57
CA LEU A 92 -14.64 8.34 9.45
C LEU A 92 -14.25 9.30 8.32
N TYR A 93 -14.76 10.55 8.36
CA TYR A 93 -14.42 11.56 7.36
C TYR A 93 -13.02 12.11 7.56
N SER A 94 -12.63 12.38 8.80
CA SER A 94 -11.30 12.87 9.18
C SER A 94 -10.99 12.49 10.63
N GLY A 95 -9.72 12.33 10.95
CA GLY A 95 -9.23 12.12 12.31
C GLY A 95 -8.52 13.35 12.87
N PRO A 96 -8.27 13.38 14.19
CA PRO A 96 -7.44 14.42 14.80
C PRO A 96 -6.00 14.30 14.30
N ALA A 97 -5.52 15.35 13.62
CA ALA A 97 -4.17 15.38 13.05
C ALA A 97 -3.09 15.63 14.12
N LEU A 98 -1.89 15.15 13.88
CA LEU A 98 -0.72 15.48 14.70
C LEU A 98 -0.47 16.99 14.65
N GLY A 99 -0.28 17.60 15.83
CA GLY A 99 -0.10 19.06 15.94
C GLY A 99 -1.41 19.86 15.98
N GLY A 100 -2.56 19.20 15.91
CA GLY A 100 -3.90 19.81 15.99
C GLY A 100 -4.61 19.92 14.65
N GLY A 101 -5.91 20.21 14.70
CA GLY A 101 -6.78 20.23 13.53
C GLY A 101 -7.26 18.83 13.12
N GLN A 102 -7.64 18.67 11.87
CA GLN A 102 -8.19 17.45 11.30
C GLN A 102 -7.35 16.99 10.12
N THR A 103 -7.30 15.67 9.89
CA THR A 103 -6.70 15.13 8.66
C THR A 103 -7.48 15.57 7.44
N ASN A 104 -6.80 15.60 6.30
CA ASN A 104 -7.40 15.88 5.00
C ASN A 104 -6.94 14.83 3.99
N ARG A 105 -7.68 14.74 2.90
CA ARG A 105 -7.43 13.91 1.72
C ARG A 105 -7.36 14.81 0.49
N ALA A 106 -7.05 14.24 -0.68
CA ALA A 106 -7.09 14.99 -1.92
C ALA A 106 -8.48 15.59 -2.16
N ALA A 107 -8.56 16.82 -2.66
CA ALA A 107 -9.83 17.53 -2.86
C ALA A 107 -10.75 16.85 -3.88
N ASP A 108 -10.18 16.09 -4.81
CA ASP A 108 -10.87 15.33 -5.85
C ASP A 108 -11.04 13.83 -5.51
N ILE A 109 -10.83 13.44 -4.26
CA ILE A 109 -10.78 12.02 -3.83
C ILE A 109 -12.04 11.24 -4.24
N ASP A 110 -13.20 11.83 -4.20
CA ASP A 110 -14.46 11.16 -4.54
C ASP A 110 -14.62 10.83 -6.02
N THR A 111 -13.76 11.39 -6.88
CA THR A 111 -13.73 11.12 -8.32
C THR A 111 -12.54 10.29 -8.76
N ARG A 112 -11.54 10.08 -7.88
CA ARG A 112 -10.38 9.25 -8.19
C ARG A 112 -10.76 7.79 -8.30
N THR A 113 -10.20 7.09 -9.30
CA THR A 113 -10.44 5.66 -9.52
C THR A 113 -9.35 4.82 -8.85
N PHE A 114 -9.76 3.65 -8.38
CA PHE A 114 -8.87 2.64 -7.77
C PHE A 114 -8.99 1.29 -8.49
N GLY A 115 -9.80 1.21 -9.54
CA GLY A 115 -10.16 -0.05 -10.20
C GLY A 115 -9.00 -0.77 -10.88
N ASP A 116 -8.00 -0.04 -11.36
CA ASP A 116 -6.76 -0.59 -11.90
C ASP A 116 -5.94 -1.34 -10.83
N LEU A 117 -6.04 -0.95 -9.55
CA LEU A 117 -5.35 -1.62 -8.45
C LEU A 117 -5.86 -3.06 -8.22
N ALA A 118 -7.06 -3.40 -8.69
CA ALA A 118 -7.59 -4.75 -8.64
C ALA A 118 -6.70 -5.73 -9.44
N THR A 119 -6.21 -5.33 -10.60
CA THR A 119 -5.30 -6.15 -11.41
C THR A 119 -3.98 -6.39 -10.69
N PHE A 120 -3.39 -5.35 -10.10
CA PHE A 120 -2.14 -5.50 -9.33
C PHE A 120 -2.32 -6.37 -8.09
N ALA A 121 -3.46 -6.25 -7.40
CA ALA A 121 -3.78 -7.14 -6.29
C ALA A 121 -3.92 -8.60 -6.76
N GLN A 122 -4.51 -8.85 -7.94
CA GLN A 122 -4.59 -10.19 -8.53
C GLN A 122 -3.21 -10.74 -8.90
N THR A 123 -2.33 -9.91 -9.48
CA THR A 123 -0.93 -10.28 -9.74
C THR A 123 -0.23 -10.70 -8.44
N ALA A 124 -0.39 -9.94 -7.38
CA ALA A 124 0.14 -10.31 -6.07
C ALA A 124 -0.39 -11.68 -5.61
N MET A 125 -1.70 -11.92 -5.73
CA MET A 125 -2.34 -13.20 -5.39
C MET A 125 -1.80 -14.40 -6.18
N GLY A 126 -1.27 -14.20 -7.37
CA GLY A 126 -0.66 -15.22 -8.23
C GLY A 126 0.75 -15.67 -7.80
N ASN A 127 1.40 -14.96 -6.87
CA ASN A 127 2.74 -15.37 -6.41
C ASN A 127 2.70 -16.65 -5.59
N SER A 128 3.64 -17.55 -5.87
CA SER A 128 3.73 -18.86 -5.21
C SER A 128 4.47 -18.85 -3.87
N ASN A 129 5.14 -17.73 -3.51
CA ASN A 129 5.87 -17.60 -2.27
C ASN A 129 5.57 -16.25 -1.59
N PHE A 130 5.78 -16.21 -0.27
CA PHE A 130 5.42 -15.06 0.56
C PHE A 130 6.18 -13.78 0.18
N SER A 131 7.47 -13.88 -0.11
CA SER A 131 8.28 -12.68 -0.43
C SER A 131 7.80 -12.01 -1.72
N GLY A 132 7.54 -12.80 -2.78
CA GLY A 132 6.96 -12.29 -4.02
C GLY A 132 5.55 -11.74 -3.83
N PHE A 133 4.71 -12.41 -3.03
CA PHE A 133 3.38 -11.90 -2.68
C PHE A 133 3.46 -10.54 -1.98
N GLN A 134 4.29 -10.43 -0.92
CA GLN A 134 4.46 -9.21 -0.14
C GLN A 134 4.99 -8.06 -1.00
N SER A 135 6.03 -8.31 -1.82
CA SER A 135 6.61 -7.31 -2.73
C SER A 135 5.60 -6.81 -3.75
N SER A 136 4.87 -7.73 -4.40
CA SER A 136 3.84 -7.36 -5.39
C SER A 136 2.66 -6.61 -4.76
N LEU A 137 2.28 -6.92 -3.52
CA LEU A 137 1.18 -6.24 -2.84
C LEU A 137 1.57 -4.85 -2.32
N ASN A 138 2.85 -4.62 -2.01
CA ASN A 138 3.32 -3.34 -1.51
C ASN A 138 3.15 -2.20 -2.54
N GLY A 139 3.23 -2.49 -3.84
CA GLY A 139 2.97 -1.52 -4.91
C GLY A 139 1.56 -0.93 -4.87
N PRO A 140 0.50 -1.72 -5.07
CA PRO A 140 -0.88 -1.21 -4.99
C PRO A 140 -1.23 -0.63 -3.62
N HIS A 141 -0.68 -1.14 -2.51
CA HIS A 141 -0.81 -0.53 -1.20
C HIS A 141 -0.31 0.93 -1.21
N GLY A 142 0.91 1.19 -1.68
CA GLY A 142 1.45 2.55 -1.77
C GLY A 142 0.66 3.45 -2.72
N SER A 143 0.15 2.89 -3.83
CA SER A 143 -0.72 3.63 -4.76
C SER A 143 -2.04 4.08 -4.10
N VAL A 144 -2.64 3.28 -3.22
CA VAL A 144 -3.82 3.71 -2.45
C VAL A 144 -3.48 4.91 -1.58
N HIS A 145 -2.37 4.86 -0.84
CA HIS A 145 -1.91 5.99 -0.03
C HIS A 145 -1.75 7.27 -0.85
N GLY A 146 -1.04 7.19 -1.98
CA GLY A 146 -0.83 8.32 -2.88
C GLY A 146 -2.13 8.86 -3.47
N ARG A 147 -3.04 7.99 -3.89
CA ARG A 147 -4.32 8.40 -4.49
C ARG A 147 -5.31 8.97 -3.48
N VAL A 148 -5.32 8.52 -2.24
CA VAL A 148 -6.10 9.16 -1.18
C VAL A 148 -5.55 10.56 -0.91
N GLY A 149 -4.24 10.71 -0.93
CA GLY A 149 -3.58 12.01 -0.80
C GLY A 149 -3.68 12.62 0.61
N GLY A 150 -3.30 13.86 0.76
CA GLY A 150 -3.32 14.57 2.03
C GLY A 150 -2.48 13.84 3.10
N HIS A 151 -3.01 13.65 4.29
CA HIS A 151 -2.30 12.97 5.38
C HIS A 151 -2.00 11.50 5.06
N MET A 152 -2.82 10.84 4.24
CA MET A 152 -2.57 9.46 3.80
C MET A 152 -1.34 9.32 2.89
N SER A 153 -0.88 10.39 2.25
CA SER A 153 0.26 10.34 1.34
C SER A 153 1.63 10.39 2.02
N GLY A 154 1.71 10.37 3.34
CA GLY A 154 2.98 10.37 4.06
C GLY A 154 2.98 9.41 5.24
N VAL A 155 3.99 8.55 5.34
CA VAL A 155 4.17 7.58 6.45
C VAL A 155 4.02 8.26 7.80
N ALA A 156 4.59 9.46 7.94
CA ALA A 156 4.57 10.22 9.18
C ALA A 156 3.16 10.51 9.73
N ASN A 157 2.18 10.65 8.85
CA ASN A 157 0.85 11.15 9.20
C ASN A 157 -0.30 10.21 8.82
N ALA A 158 -0.05 9.17 8.04
CA ALA A 158 -1.10 8.33 7.46
C ALA A 158 -1.99 7.66 8.51
N GLY A 159 -1.41 7.19 9.62
CA GLY A 159 -2.14 6.55 10.72
C GLY A 159 -3.16 7.48 11.42
N TYR A 160 -3.05 8.80 11.24
CA TYR A 160 -4.01 9.77 11.79
C TYR A 160 -5.28 9.92 10.95
N ASP A 161 -5.31 9.43 9.71
CA ASP A 161 -6.55 9.37 8.93
C ASP A 161 -7.28 8.04 9.16
N PRO A 162 -8.57 8.04 9.58
CA PRO A 162 -9.29 6.81 9.89
C PRO A 162 -9.40 5.84 8.70
N ILE A 163 -9.30 6.30 7.44
CA ILE A 163 -9.32 5.41 6.27
C ILE A 163 -8.08 4.52 6.20
N PHE A 164 -7.00 4.89 6.86
CA PHE A 164 -5.79 4.08 6.96
C PHE A 164 -6.10 2.65 7.43
N TYR A 165 -6.87 2.53 8.51
CA TYR A 165 -7.20 1.23 9.11
C TYR A 165 -8.10 0.38 8.20
N LEU A 166 -9.01 1.02 7.46
CA LEU A 166 -9.87 0.33 6.48
C LEU A 166 -9.06 -0.15 5.26
N HIS A 167 -8.08 0.65 4.85
CA HIS A 167 -7.14 0.31 3.77
C HIS A 167 -6.25 -0.87 4.17
N HIS A 168 -5.59 -0.79 5.32
CA HIS A 168 -4.72 -1.87 5.81
C HIS A 168 -5.49 -3.14 6.18
N ALA A 169 -6.74 -3.04 6.65
CA ALA A 169 -7.60 -4.19 6.82
C ALA A 169 -7.87 -4.92 5.49
N ASN A 170 -7.93 -4.20 4.34
CA ASN A 170 -8.01 -4.86 3.04
C ASN A 170 -6.67 -5.49 2.61
N VAL A 171 -5.55 -4.85 2.91
CA VAL A 171 -4.20 -5.44 2.68
C VAL A 171 -4.07 -6.75 3.47
N ASP A 172 -4.44 -6.75 4.72
CA ASP A 172 -4.42 -7.94 5.58
C ASP A 172 -5.42 -9.02 5.12
N ARG A 173 -6.61 -8.63 4.66
CA ARG A 173 -7.59 -9.53 4.03
C ARG A 173 -7.02 -10.24 2.80
N LEU A 174 -6.29 -9.51 1.95
CA LEU A 174 -5.64 -10.10 0.78
C LEU A 174 -4.58 -11.10 1.20
N TRP A 175 -3.80 -10.82 2.24
CA TRP A 175 -2.85 -11.78 2.78
C TRP A 175 -3.55 -13.02 3.36
N ALA A 176 -4.57 -12.86 4.17
CA ALA A 176 -5.35 -13.98 4.71
C ALA A 176 -5.98 -14.83 3.59
N LYS A 177 -6.45 -14.20 2.51
CA LYS A 177 -6.98 -14.91 1.33
C LYS A 177 -5.87 -15.66 0.56
N TRP A 178 -4.69 -15.05 0.40
CA TRP A 178 -3.55 -15.69 -0.24
C TRP A 178 -3.11 -16.94 0.53
N GLN A 179 -3.08 -16.88 1.86
CA GLN A 179 -2.71 -17.99 2.73
C GLN A 179 -3.63 -19.21 2.57
N GLN A 180 -4.90 -19.04 2.21
CA GLN A 180 -5.82 -20.16 1.96
C GLN A 180 -5.36 -21.04 0.81
N SER A 181 -4.70 -20.48 -0.19
CA SER A 181 -4.15 -21.22 -1.34
C SER A 181 -2.67 -21.58 -1.16
N HIS A 182 -2.00 -20.99 -0.18
CA HIS A 182 -0.57 -21.13 0.08
C HIS A 182 -0.33 -21.40 1.58
N PRO A 183 -0.66 -22.59 2.08
CA PRO A 183 -0.61 -22.91 3.51
C PRO A 183 0.82 -23.12 4.06
N ALA A 184 1.84 -22.72 3.32
CA ALA A 184 3.22 -22.80 3.77
C ALA A 184 3.51 -21.80 4.91
N PRO A 185 4.34 -22.15 5.89
CA PRO A 185 4.73 -21.23 6.94
C PRO A 185 5.51 -20.03 6.37
N LEU A 186 5.46 -18.90 7.09
CA LEU A 186 6.28 -17.73 6.76
C LEU A 186 7.77 -18.07 6.69
N PRO A 187 8.54 -17.37 5.86
CA PRO A 187 10.01 -17.45 5.88
C PRO A 187 10.56 -17.18 7.28
N SER A 188 11.70 -17.80 7.62
CA SER A 188 12.32 -17.65 8.94
C SER A 188 12.57 -16.19 9.31
N SER A 189 13.00 -15.37 8.34
CA SER A 189 13.24 -13.94 8.54
C SER A 189 11.99 -13.17 8.95
N GLU A 190 10.80 -13.55 8.46
CA GLU A 190 9.52 -12.98 8.90
C GLU A 190 9.11 -13.54 10.25
N ARG A 191 9.17 -14.86 10.44
CA ARG A 191 8.72 -15.52 11.66
C ARG A 191 9.44 -15.04 12.91
N THR A 192 10.73 -14.74 12.80
CA THR A 192 11.58 -14.31 13.93
C THR A 192 11.67 -12.79 14.06
N LYS A 193 11.11 -12.02 13.13
CA LYS A 193 11.11 -10.56 13.18
C LYS A 193 10.28 -10.11 14.38
N GLU A 194 10.89 -9.37 15.30
CA GLU A 194 10.20 -8.68 16.39
C GLU A 194 9.35 -7.53 15.83
N LEU A 195 8.16 -7.38 16.36
CA LEU A 195 7.14 -6.42 15.91
C LEU A 195 6.96 -5.29 16.93
N ASP A 196 8.04 -4.57 17.22
CA ASP A 196 8.01 -3.42 18.12
C ASP A 196 6.96 -2.37 17.66
N PRO A 197 6.09 -1.82 18.53
CA PRO A 197 6.08 -1.96 20.00
C PRO A 197 4.99 -2.94 20.51
N PHE A 198 4.66 -3.98 19.80
CA PHE A 198 3.57 -4.90 20.20
C PHE A 198 4.11 -6.03 21.08
N TYR A 199 3.53 -6.18 22.26
CA TYR A 199 3.90 -7.20 23.23
C TYR A 199 2.93 -8.35 23.25
N LYS A 200 3.43 -9.55 23.55
CA LYS A 200 2.59 -10.73 23.78
C LYS A 200 1.71 -10.52 25.01
N THR A 201 0.52 -11.06 24.97
CA THR A 201 -0.45 -10.96 26.08
C THR A 201 0.18 -11.42 27.39
N PHE A 202 0.10 -10.60 28.42
CA PHE A 202 0.67 -10.83 29.76
C PHE A 202 2.20 -11.11 29.78
N SER A 203 2.94 -10.63 28.81
CA SER A 203 4.40 -10.78 28.70
C SER A 203 5.10 -9.42 28.53
N THR A 204 6.41 -9.41 28.80
CA THR A 204 7.32 -8.32 28.42
C THR A 204 8.02 -8.61 27.08
N ASP A 205 7.76 -9.76 26.47
CA ASP A 205 8.35 -10.15 25.19
C ASP A 205 7.57 -9.51 24.05
N LEU A 206 8.29 -8.99 23.07
CA LEU A 206 7.68 -8.51 21.83
C LEU A 206 7.00 -9.65 21.07
N MET A 207 5.91 -9.33 20.39
CA MET A 207 5.36 -10.21 19.37
C MET A 207 6.37 -10.38 18.25
N THR A 208 6.31 -11.52 17.59
CA THR A 208 7.10 -11.83 16.41
C THR A 208 6.17 -12.14 15.22
N GLY A 209 6.70 -12.21 14.01
CA GLY A 209 5.91 -12.61 12.86
C GLY A 209 5.23 -13.98 13.02
N ALA A 210 5.79 -14.87 13.86
CA ALA A 210 5.17 -16.16 14.17
C ALA A 210 3.90 -16.04 15.02
N ASP A 211 3.78 -15.00 15.84
CA ASP A 211 2.62 -14.78 16.70
C ASP A 211 1.40 -14.23 15.95
N VAL A 212 1.63 -13.67 14.75
CA VAL A 212 0.61 -13.07 13.88
C VAL A 212 0.55 -13.73 12.49
N GLU A 213 1.07 -14.93 12.34
CA GLU A 213 1.16 -15.61 11.06
C GLU A 213 -0.21 -15.84 10.41
N THR A 214 -1.24 -16.12 11.21
CA THR A 214 -2.61 -16.30 10.73
C THR A 214 -3.61 -15.44 11.50
N THR A 215 -4.72 -15.07 10.85
CA THR A 215 -5.81 -14.35 11.51
C THR A 215 -6.48 -15.16 12.63
N ASP A 216 -6.48 -16.50 12.52
CA ASP A 216 -7.03 -17.41 13.54
C ASP A 216 -6.25 -17.33 14.86
N GLN A 217 -4.92 -17.08 14.83
CA GLN A 217 -4.12 -16.86 16.05
C GLN A 217 -4.54 -15.60 16.81
N LEU A 218 -5.06 -14.60 16.10
CA LEU A 218 -5.56 -13.34 16.65
C LEU A 218 -7.09 -13.33 16.85
N GLY A 219 -7.76 -14.47 16.59
CA GLY A 219 -9.18 -14.66 16.88
C GLY A 219 -10.14 -13.96 15.92
N TYR A 220 -9.71 -13.54 14.72
CA TYR A 220 -10.61 -12.93 13.73
C TYR A 220 -10.56 -13.61 12.37
N ARG A 221 -11.55 -13.32 11.53
CA ARG A 221 -11.66 -13.80 10.14
C ARG A 221 -12.33 -12.75 9.26
N TYR A 222 -11.98 -12.77 7.99
CA TYR A 222 -12.65 -11.98 6.97
C TYR A 222 -13.83 -12.75 6.38
N SER A 223 -14.98 -12.08 6.24
CA SER A 223 -16.15 -12.68 5.58
C SER A 223 -15.91 -12.83 4.07
N THR A 224 -16.22 -13.99 3.52
CA THR A 224 -16.12 -14.30 2.10
C THR A 224 -17.40 -13.87 1.38
N PHE A 225 -17.54 -12.59 0.98
CA PHE A 225 -18.53 -12.21 -0.03
C PHE A 225 -17.82 -11.96 -1.36
N CYS A 226 -18.21 -12.75 -2.37
CA CYS A 226 -17.71 -12.64 -3.73
C CYS A 226 -18.50 -11.60 -4.53
N TRP A 227 -17.81 -10.67 -5.22
CA TRP A 227 -18.33 -10.01 -6.43
C TRP A 227 -17.21 -9.87 -7.46
N PHE A 228 -17.57 -10.07 -8.74
CA PHE A 228 -16.65 -10.23 -9.88
C PHE A 228 -16.49 -8.97 -10.73
N LEU A 229 -15.32 -8.81 -11.29
CA LEU A 229 -14.86 -8.44 -12.64
C LEU A 229 -14.35 -7.03 -12.96
N PRO A 230 -13.63 -6.93 -14.12
CA PRO A 230 -12.30 -6.33 -14.31
C PRO A 230 -12.31 -5.09 -15.24
N PRO A 231 -11.24 -4.69 -15.95
CA PRO A 231 -9.89 -4.25 -15.62
C PRO A 231 -9.38 -2.94 -16.29
N PHE A 232 -8.11 -2.57 -16.05
CA PHE A 232 -7.04 -1.93 -16.85
C PHE A 232 -6.90 -0.39 -16.89
N VAL A 233 -5.79 0.23 -17.20
CA VAL A 233 -4.35 0.13 -17.48
C VAL A 233 -3.73 1.56 -17.56
N LEU A 234 -2.56 1.94 -17.62
CA LEU A 234 -1.28 2.44 -17.41
C LEU A 234 -0.43 3.51 -18.12
N THR A 235 0.91 3.77 -17.85
CA THR A 235 2.00 4.21 -18.74
C THR A 235 3.30 4.82 -18.17
N ASP A 236 4.53 4.55 -18.57
CA ASP A 236 5.75 5.23 -19.09
C ASP A 236 7.21 4.78 -18.79
N LEU A 237 8.25 5.02 -19.42
CA LEU A 237 9.37 4.54 -20.24
C LEU A 237 10.80 4.37 -19.63
N LEU A 238 11.41 3.23 -19.70
CA LEU A 238 12.82 2.83 -19.64
C LEU A 238 13.18 2.08 -20.95
N VAL A 239 14.33 2.28 -21.56
CA VAL A 239 14.71 1.58 -22.80
C VAL A 239 15.54 0.35 -22.51
N VAL A 240 15.07 -0.82 -22.89
CA VAL A 240 15.76 -2.10 -22.76
C VAL A 240 15.91 -2.74 -24.14
N LYS A 241 17.13 -3.17 -24.51
CA LYS A 241 17.35 -3.95 -25.72
C LYS A 241 17.00 -5.42 -25.49
N LEU A 242 16.15 -5.97 -26.34
CA LEU A 242 15.73 -7.37 -26.28
C LEU A 242 16.37 -8.18 -27.40
N ASP A 243 16.60 -9.47 -27.13
CA ASP A 243 17.01 -10.44 -28.14
C ASP A 243 15.84 -10.69 -29.11
N PRO A 244 16.02 -10.56 -30.45
CA PRO A 244 14.96 -10.76 -31.43
C PRO A 244 14.30 -12.15 -31.39
N ASP A 245 15.00 -13.19 -30.94
CA ASP A 245 14.44 -14.54 -30.83
C ASP A 245 13.45 -14.68 -29.68
N TRP A 246 13.44 -13.76 -28.73
CA TRP A 246 12.55 -13.75 -27.58
C TRP A 246 11.07 -13.57 -27.96
N PHE A 247 10.77 -12.79 -29.00
CA PHE A 247 9.40 -12.56 -29.48
C PHE A 247 8.76 -13.79 -30.16
N ARG A 248 9.54 -14.84 -30.45
CA ARG A 248 9.04 -16.05 -31.11
C ARG A 248 8.44 -17.09 -30.17
N ILE A 249 8.61 -16.94 -28.87
CA ILE A 249 8.14 -17.89 -27.86
C ILE A 249 6.85 -17.37 -27.23
N ARG A 250 5.71 -17.83 -27.71
CA ARG A 250 4.38 -17.56 -27.14
C ARG A 250 4.30 -18.07 -25.69
N ARG A 251 4.06 -17.19 -24.72
CA ARG A 251 3.90 -17.32 -23.27
C ARG A 251 5.17 -17.02 -22.46
N THR A 252 5.70 -15.85 -22.62
CA THR A 252 6.76 -15.38 -21.75
C THR A 252 6.18 -14.40 -20.73
N THR A 253 6.47 -14.61 -19.47
CA THR A 253 6.14 -13.64 -18.45
C THR A 253 7.26 -12.60 -18.35
N ALA A 254 6.88 -11.32 -18.31
CA ALA A 254 7.81 -10.22 -18.17
C ALA A 254 7.50 -9.44 -16.89
N LYS A 255 8.47 -9.37 -16.00
CA LYS A 255 8.36 -8.63 -14.73
C LYS A 255 9.40 -7.53 -14.69
N LEU A 256 8.94 -6.30 -14.39
CA LEU A 256 9.82 -5.20 -14.06
C LEU A 256 9.96 -5.12 -12.54
N ILE A 257 11.19 -5.16 -12.05
CA ILE A 257 11.51 -5.06 -10.62
C ILE A 257 12.24 -3.75 -10.37
N MET A 258 11.77 -2.99 -9.40
CA MET A 258 12.47 -1.84 -8.84
C MET A 258 13.10 -2.26 -7.51
N ASN A 259 14.42 -2.32 -7.47
CA ASN A 259 15.17 -2.59 -6.24
C ASN A 259 15.50 -1.28 -5.53
N SER A 260 15.26 -1.20 -4.23
CA SER A 260 15.63 -0.04 -3.42
C SER A 260 16.10 -0.44 -2.03
N SER A 261 17.18 0.16 -1.57
CA SER A 261 17.67 0.08 -0.19
C SER A 261 17.27 1.28 0.67
N LYS A 262 16.45 2.19 0.12
CA LYS A 262 16.08 3.46 0.77
C LYS A 262 14.59 3.70 0.67
N MET A 263 14.00 4.30 1.70
CA MET A 263 12.67 4.88 1.60
C MET A 263 12.72 6.19 0.80
N SER A 264 11.67 6.44 0.04
CA SER A 264 11.51 7.73 -0.63
C SER A 264 11.20 8.85 0.39
N SER A 265 11.69 10.04 0.12
CA SER A 265 11.25 11.24 0.83
C SER A 265 9.86 11.72 0.36
N ARG A 266 9.37 11.21 -0.76
CA ARG A 266 8.10 11.59 -1.37
C ARG A 266 7.28 10.38 -1.76
N THR A 267 5.99 10.45 -1.49
CA THR A 267 5.02 9.49 -2.05
C THR A 267 4.81 9.79 -3.52
N MET A 268 4.81 8.73 -4.34
CA MET A 268 4.57 8.83 -5.78
C MET A 268 4.01 7.54 -6.34
N ASP A 269 3.28 7.66 -7.41
CA ASP A 269 2.86 6.59 -8.29
C ASP A 269 3.81 6.58 -9.48
N LEU A 270 4.81 5.69 -9.46
CA LEU A 270 5.80 5.58 -10.54
C LEU A 270 5.23 4.70 -11.64
N ARG A 271 4.62 5.34 -12.61
CA ARG A 271 3.91 4.68 -13.72
C ARG A 271 4.88 4.21 -14.79
N VAL A 272 4.64 3.06 -15.39
CA VAL A 272 5.49 2.43 -16.42
C VAL A 272 4.77 2.38 -17.76
N PHE A 273 5.36 2.85 -18.85
CA PHE A 273 4.87 2.81 -20.25
C PHE A 273 5.78 2.01 -21.16
N VAL A 274 5.25 1.10 -21.90
CA VAL A 274 5.99 0.28 -22.85
C VAL A 274 5.84 0.86 -24.25
N ASN A 275 6.95 1.27 -24.86
CA ASN A 275 7.02 1.85 -26.20
C ASN A 275 6.18 3.13 -26.44
N ASP A 276 5.84 3.89 -25.38
CA ASP A 276 5.21 5.20 -25.51
C ASP A 276 6.08 6.33 -24.91
N SER A 277 6.89 6.94 -25.71
CA SER A 277 7.83 8.01 -25.33
C SER A 277 7.17 9.38 -25.12
N ARG A 278 5.87 9.52 -25.24
CA ARG A 278 5.16 10.79 -25.16
C ARG A 278 4.26 10.91 -23.95
N ALA A 279 4.12 9.80 -23.24
CA ALA A 279 3.24 9.77 -22.10
C ALA A 279 3.77 10.64 -20.94
N ASP A 280 2.88 11.24 -20.18
CA ASP A 280 3.15 12.19 -19.11
C ASP A 280 2.20 11.96 -17.92
N SER A 281 2.23 12.80 -16.90
CA SER A 281 1.37 12.69 -15.73
C SER A 281 -0.14 12.79 -16.04
N GLY A 282 -0.50 13.37 -17.18
CA GLY A 282 -1.88 13.52 -17.65
C GLY A 282 -2.33 12.39 -18.56
N THR A 283 -1.42 11.53 -19.01
CA THR A 283 -1.75 10.43 -19.91
C THR A 283 -2.68 9.44 -19.24
N LYS A 284 -3.78 9.10 -19.93
CA LYS A 284 -4.76 8.14 -19.42
C LYS A 284 -4.12 6.80 -19.15
N THR A 285 -4.43 6.26 -18.02
CA THR A 285 -3.98 4.97 -17.55
C THR A 285 -4.95 3.86 -17.96
N LEU A 286 -6.22 4.02 -17.73
CA LEU A 286 -7.25 3.04 -18.02
C LEU A 286 -7.50 2.90 -19.53
N GLY A 287 -7.33 1.68 -20.07
CA GLY A 287 -7.56 1.36 -21.48
C GLY A 287 -6.42 1.75 -22.43
N ASN A 288 -5.25 2.10 -21.93
CA ASN A 288 -4.06 2.34 -22.74
C ASN A 288 -3.22 1.06 -22.87
N PRO A 289 -3.06 0.47 -24.07
CA PRO A 289 -2.34 -0.80 -24.25
C PRO A 289 -0.83 -0.68 -24.00
N ALA A 290 -0.26 0.53 -24.02
CA ALA A 290 1.16 0.73 -23.79
C ALA A 290 1.57 0.68 -22.33
N PHE A 291 0.73 0.44 -21.39
CA PHE A 291 1.05 0.49 -19.97
C PHE A 291 1.35 -0.85 -19.31
N GLY A 292 2.51 -0.96 -18.70
CA GLY A 292 2.97 -2.08 -17.92
C GLY A 292 2.55 -2.12 -16.45
N GLY A 293 2.20 -1.02 -15.80
CA GLY A 293 1.92 -0.99 -14.37
C GLY A 293 2.40 0.27 -13.67
N SER A 294 2.26 0.33 -12.37
CA SER A 294 2.90 1.36 -11.57
C SER A 294 3.49 0.80 -10.28
N PHE A 295 4.60 1.40 -9.84
CA PHE A 295 5.14 1.19 -8.51
C PHE A 295 4.59 2.26 -7.58
N GLY A 296 3.76 1.85 -6.62
CA GLY A 296 3.33 2.73 -5.54
C GLY A 296 4.46 2.92 -4.53
N VAL A 297 5.09 4.07 -4.56
CA VAL A 297 6.15 4.43 -3.62
C VAL A 297 5.56 5.28 -2.51
N PHE A 298 5.48 4.72 -1.31
CA PHE A 298 4.98 5.41 -0.14
C PHE A 298 6.14 6.10 0.61
N GLY A 299 6.13 7.41 0.62
CA GLY A 299 7.23 8.24 1.13
C GLY A 299 7.01 8.80 2.52
N MET A 300 8.09 9.25 3.15
CA MET A 300 8.06 9.82 4.50
C MET A 300 7.35 11.17 4.59
N GLU A 301 7.31 11.97 3.49
CA GLU A 301 6.70 13.31 3.43
C GLU A 301 7.11 14.24 4.60
N VAL A 302 8.32 14.07 5.12
CA VAL A 302 8.92 14.93 6.16
C VAL A 302 9.95 15.86 5.55
N GLY A 303 10.19 17.03 6.18
CA GLY A 303 11.18 18.00 5.72
C GLY A 303 12.58 17.40 5.57
N GLU A 304 13.40 17.92 4.67
CA GLU A 304 14.70 17.35 4.28
C GLU A 304 15.64 17.05 5.47
N GLU A 305 15.64 17.89 6.53
CA GLU A 305 16.47 17.67 7.72
C GLU A 305 16.01 16.50 8.62
N MET A 306 14.70 16.15 8.59
CA MET A 306 14.18 15.02 9.37
C MET A 306 14.27 13.69 8.59
N SER A 307 14.26 13.72 7.27
CA SER A 307 14.27 12.50 6.44
C SER A 307 15.50 11.64 6.71
N ASP A 308 16.69 12.24 6.82
CA ASP A 308 17.94 11.51 7.07
C ASP A 308 18.00 10.84 8.44
N LYS A 309 17.34 11.42 9.43
CA LYS A 309 17.32 10.91 10.81
C LYS A 309 16.24 9.84 10.98
N ALA A 310 15.07 10.03 10.38
CA ALA A 310 13.97 9.06 10.36
C ALA A 310 14.35 7.81 9.53
N MET A 311 15.03 7.98 8.38
CA MET A 311 15.56 6.87 7.59
C MET A 311 16.54 5.96 8.34
N ARG A 312 17.21 6.46 9.39
CA ARG A 312 18.18 5.67 10.17
C ARG A 312 17.56 4.90 11.34
N VAL A 313 16.37 5.26 11.79
CA VAL A 313 15.78 4.69 13.02
C VAL A 313 14.83 3.51 12.75
N GLY A 314 14.21 3.41 11.57
CA GLY A 314 13.30 2.29 11.25
C GLY A 314 13.82 1.33 10.18
N SER A 315 14.86 1.70 9.45
CA SER A 315 15.28 1.01 8.23
C SER A 315 16.54 0.18 8.36
N GLY A 316 16.75 -0.54 9.44
CA GLY A 316 17.91 -1.40 9.64
C GLY A 316 18.19 -2.36 8.47
N GLY A 317 18.51 -1.82 7.27
CA GLY A 317 18.82 -2.57 6.06
C GLY A 317 17.61 -3.16 5.33
N GLN A 318 16.41 -2.58 5.49
CA GLN A 318 15.22 -3.02 4.73
C GLN A 318 15.45 -2.80 3.24
N LYS A 319 15.25 -3.87 2.46
CA LYS A 319 15.17 -3.78 1.00
C LYS A 319 13.72 -3.63 0.57
N PHE A 320 13.51 -2.78 -0.42
CA PHE A 320 12.23 -2.59 -1.08
C PHE A 320 12.38 -3.10 -2.51
N ASP A 321 11.90 -4.32 -2.75
CA ASP A 321 11.85 -4.89 -4.08
C ASP A 321 10.37 -4.83 -4.51
N LEU A 322 10.02 -3.83 -5.33
CA LEU A 322 8.70 -3.70 -5.90
C LEU A 322 8.69 -4.33 -7.29
N GLU A 323 7.70 -5.17 -7.59
CA GLU A 323 7.58 -5.80 -8.90
C GLU A 323 6.23 -5.48 -9.57
N ILE A 324 6.25 -5.35 -10.87
CA ILE A 324 5.05 -5.31 -11.72
C ILE A 324 5.19 -6.29 -12.86
N ASP A 325 4.08 -6.97 -13.20
CA ASP A 325 3.98 -7.83 -14.36
C ASP A 325 3.57 -7.00 -15.57
N ILE A 326 4.40 -6.97 -16.61
CA ILE A 326 4.17 -6.24 -17.85
C ILE A 326 3.88 -7.16 -19.03
N SER A 327 3.60 -8.45 -18.76
CA SER A 327 3.37 -9.47 -19.79
C SER A 327 2.22 -9.11 -20.74
N ASP A 328 1.10 -8.67 -20.16
CA ASP A 328 -0.10 -8.30 -20.93
C ASP A 328 0.16 -7.12 -21.87
N CYS A 329 1.02 -6.20 -21.48
CA CYS A 329 1.43 -5.09 -22.35
C CYS A 329 2.22 -5.56 -23.55
N LEU A 330 3.11 -6.52 -23.36
CA LEU A 330 3.95 -7.03 -24.44
C LEU A 330 3.14 -7.83 -25.47
N GLU A 331 2.03 -8.45 -25.05
CA GLU A 331 1.12 -9.15 -25.98
C GLU A 331 0.36 -8.21 -26.94
N HIS A 332 0.22 -6.92 -26.56
CA HIS A 332 -0.55 -5.93 -27.34
C HIS A 332 0.33 -4.97 -28.14
N ILE A 333 1.65 -5.10 -28.04
CA ILE A 333 2.60 -4.23 -28.76
C ILE A 333 3.20 -5.00 -29.92
N ASP A 334 2.93 -4.53 -31.15
CA ASP A 334 3.68 -4.93 -32.35
C ASP A 334 5.14 -4.48 -32.19
N ALA A 335 5.96 -5.35 -31.64
CA ALA A 335 7.37 -5.09 -31.46
C ALA A 335 8.12 -5.45 -32.76
N ASP A 336 8.03 -4.59 -33.75
CA ASP A 336 8.83 -4.67 -35.00
C ASP A 336 10.28 -4.16 -34.81
N GLY A 337 10.79 -4.15 -33.58
CA GLY A 337 12.11 -3.58 -33.28
C GLY A 337 12.89 -4.33 -32.23
N ASP A 338 14.21 -4.29 -32.34
CA ASP A 338 15.17 -4.88 -31.42
C ASP A 338 15.24 -4.15 -30.04
N GLU A 339 14.38 -3.17 -29.79
CA GLU A 339 14.42 -2.34 -28.58
C GLU A 339 13.03 -2.20 -27.94
N LEU A 340 12.93 -2.61 -26.67
CA LEU A 340 11.81 -2.29 -25.80
C LEU A 340 12.13 -1.01 -25.05
N SER A 341 11.26 -0.02 -25.15
CA SER A 341 11.42 1.20 -24.37
C SER A 341 10.40 1.26 -23.21
N LEU A 342 10.89 1.46 -22.01
CA LEU A 342 10.06 1.61 -20.80
C LEU A 342 10.23 3.05 -20.28
N ASN A 343 9.22 3.88 -20.17
CA ASN A 343 9.20 5.28 -19.71
C ASN A 343 8.63 5.36 -18.27
N LEU A 344 9.27 5.93 -17.34
CA LEU A 344 8.84 6.03 -15.94
C LEU A 344 8.38 7.45 -15.62
N VAL A 345 7.10 7.71 -15.34
CA VAL A 345 6.64 9.02 -14.86
C VAL A 345 6.27 8.95 -13.38
N PRO A 346 7.05 9.56 -12.52
CA PRO A 346 6.73 9.71 -11.12
C PRO A 346 5.62 10.76 -10.94
N VAL A 347 4.45 10.35 -10.52
CA VAL A 347 3.29 11.23 -10.29
C VAL A 347 3.01 11.32 -8.80
N GLY A 348 3.06 12.54 -8.26
CA GLY A 348 2.74 12.81 -6.87
C GLY A 348 1.24 12.73 -6.57
N PRO A 349 0.87 12.74 -5.28
CA PRO A 349 -0.52 12.73 -4.84
C PRO A 349 -1.35 13.91 -5.38
N ASP A 350 -0.70 15.01 -5.74
CA ASP A 350 -1.31 16.19 -6.36
C ASP A 350 -1.49 16.08 -7.89
N GLY A 351 -1.15 14.93 -8.47
CA GLY A 351 -1.20 14.67 -9.90
C GLY A 351 -0.05 15.29 -10.71
N LYS A 352 0.91 15.94 -10.06
CA LYS A 352 2.06 16.54 -10.73
C LYS A 352 3.26 15.59 -10.80
N VAL A 353 4.13 15.84 -11.76
CA VAL A 353 5.38 15.08 -11.89
C VAL A 353 6.30 15.36 -10.70
N VAL A 354 6.74 14.31 -10.04
CA VAL A 354 7.78 14.36 -9.01
C VAL A 354 9.15 14.31 -9.68
N PRO A 355 10.13 15.14 -9.28
CA PRO A 355 11.47 15.08 -9.86
C PRO A 355 12.10 13.69 -9.70
N ILE A 356 12.74 13.19 -10.76
CA ILE A 356 13.37 11.84 -10.84
C ILE A 356 14.35 11.57 -9.68
N LYS A 357 15.01 12.60 -9.15
CA LYS A 357 15.92 12.48 -7.99
C LYS A 357 15.27 11.94 -6.72
N HIS A 358 13.95 11.92 -6.65
CA HIS A 358 13.18 11.38 -5.51
C HIS A 358 12.74 9.93 -5.71
N ILE A 359 13.00 9.34 -6.89
CA ILE A 359 12.76 7.90 -7.09
C ILE A 359 13.81 7.15 -6.25
N PRO A 360 13.39 6.29 -5.32
CA PRO A 360 14.32 5.64 -4.40
C PRO A 360 15.06 4.43 -5.02
N ALA A 361 14.91 4.20 -6.32
CA ALA A 361 15.45 3.02 -6.98
C ALA A 361 16.99 3.02 -6.96
N ASP A 362 17.57 1.92 -6.52
CA ASP A 362 19.00 1.61 -6.70
C ASP A 362 19.24 0.99 -8.08
N SER A 363 18.29 0.18 -8.56
CA SER A 363 18.29 -0.42 -9.91
C SER A 363 16.89 -0.79 -10.37
N PHE A 364 16.74 -0.97 -11.69
CA PHE A 364 15.59 -1.63 -12.30
C PHE A 364 16.09 -2.88 -13.01
N GLU A 365 15.36 -3.99 -12.87
CA GLU A 365 15.64 -5.26 -13.50
C GLU A 365 14.42 -5.72 -14.30
N LEU A 366 14.62 -6.12 -15.56
CA LEU A 366 13.60 -6.77 -16.37
C LEU A 366 13.85 -8.28 -16.37
N LEU A 367 12.96 -9.02 -15.75
CA LEU A 367 12.99 -10.49 -15.77
C LEU A 367 12.07 -11.01 -16.87
N LEU A 368 12.64 -11.74 -17.80
CA LEU A 368 11.93 -12.42 -18.91
C LEU A 368 11.99 -13.92 -18.66
N LYS A 369 10.81 -14.61 -18.64
CA LYS A 369 10.70 -16.06 -18.42
C LYS A 369 9.71 -16.70 -19.39
#